data_9e021aefab7e9b7fb017af2093400dbd
#
_entry.id   9e021aefab7e9b7fb017af2093400dbd
#
_cell.length_a   1.000
_cell.length_b   1.000
_cell.length_c   1.000
_cell.angle_alpha   90.00
_cell.angle_beta   90.00
_cell.angle_gamma   90.00
#
_symmetry.space_group_name_H-M   'P 1'
#
loop_
_entity.id
_entity.type
_entity.pdbx_description
1 polymer ?
#
loop_
_entity_poly.entity_id
_entity_poly.type
_entity_poly.pdbx_seq_one_letter_code
_entity_poly.pdbx_strand_id
1 'polypeptide(L)'
;MKVLSFIFLFSAVIFGQVINKTPEKKIVYKYADSLQAIVVTTKDWSTVQGTAQLFERKTTKSVWKSVGKSFPIVVGKNGLAWSQELNELPSDTNNGRLLMKTEGDGKSPAGIFMLTSIFAATERKSNLPFTKLKESTECVDDVNSASYNKIVDKFQVGDYDWNSSEKMLSVGEQYEVGVFVAHNSERQKGGGSCIFLHIWKNSETGTAGCTAMEKSNMEKIADWLDAKKNPVLIQLPMDSYKQFQTKWKLPKLKS
;
A
#
# COMPACT_ATOMS: atom_id res chain seq x y z
N MET A 1 72.74 -47.53 -22.83
CA MET A 1 71.31 -47.22 -23.03
C MET A 1 70.82 -46.54 -21.80
N LYS A 2 70.61 -45.22 -21.85
CA LYS A 2 70.05 -44.42 -20.74
C LYS A 2 68.57 -44.24 -21.02
N VAL A 3 67.73 -44.75 -20.11
CA VAL A 3 66.29 -44.58 -20.17
C VAL A 3 65.96 -43.24 -19.44
N LEU A 4 65.37 -42.27 -20.16
CA LEU A 4 64.93 -41.03 -19.65
C LEU A 4 63.45 -41.20 -19.21
N SER A 5 63.17 -41.14 -17.91
CA SER A 5 61.80 -41.10 -17.39
C SER A 5 61.27 -39.66 -17.42
N PHE A 6 60.23 -39.42 -18.19
CA PHE A 6 59.44 -38.14 -18.15
C PHE A 6 58.39 -38.24 -17.09
N ILE A 7 58.49 -37.37 -16.07
CA ILE A 7 57.45 -37.17 -15.07
C ILE A 7 56.49 -36.07 -15.58
N PHE A 8 55.26 -36.47 -15.89
CA PHE A 8 54.16 -35.49 -16.18
C PHE A 8 53.59 -34.99 -14.88
N LEU A 9 53.80 -33.72 -14.58
CA LEU A 9 53.07 -33.01 -13.51
C LEU A 9 51.70 -32.59 -14.04
N PHE A 10 50.65 -33.22 -13.53
CA PHE A 10 49.29 -32.77 -13.75
C PHE A 10 48.97 -31.63 -12.75
N SER A 11 48.89 -30.38 -13.24
CA SER A 11 48.40 -29.25 -12.46
C SER A 11 46.85 -29.29 -12.45
N ALA A 12 46.26 -29.67 -11.35
CA ALA A 12 44.80 -29.56 -11.13
C ALA A 12 44.43 -28.09 -10.93
N VAL A 13 43.83 -27.49 -11.96
CA VAL A 13 43.22 -26.16 -11.83
C VAL A 13 41.87 -26.33 -11.11
N ILE A 14 41.84 -25.95 -9.83
CA ILE A 14 40.61 -25.88 -9.06
C ILE A 14 39.85 -24.64 -9.52
N PHE A 15 38.84 -24.81 -10.37
CA PHE A 15 37.85 -23.76 -10.64
C PHE A 15 36.99 -23.55 -9.39
N GLY A 16 37.36 -22.56 -8.58
CA GLY A 16 36.51 -22.06 -7.53
C GLY A 16 35.26 -21.44 -8.15
N GLN A 17 34.10 -22.10 -8.04
CA GLN A 17 32.82 -21.49 -8.34
C GLN A 17 32.60 -20.33 -7.38
N VAL A 18 32.72 -19.11 -7.89
CA VAL A 18 32.24 -17.91 -7.18
C VAL A 18 30.71 -18.00 -7.17
N ILE A 19 30.16 -18.49 -6.06
CA ILE A 19 28.73 -18.41 -5.80
C ILE A 19 28.46 -16.92 -5.58
N ASN A 20 28.02 -16.23 -6.62
CA ASN A 20 27.43 -14.91 -6.51
C ASN A 20 26.15 -15.06 -5.68
N LYS A 21 26.27 -14.94 -4.35
CA LYS A 21 25.11 -14.68 -3.50
C LYS A 21 24.53 -13.35 -3.94
N THR A 22 23.42 -13.40 -4.68
CA THR A 22 22.57 -12.24 -4.89
C THR A 22 22.36 -11.61 -3.51
N PRO A 23 22.64 -10.30 -3.31
CA PRO A 23 22.47 -9.70 -2.00
C PRO A 23 21.01 -9.92 -1.59
N GLU A 24 20.77 -10.61 -0.49
CA GLU A 24 19.46 -10.70 0.14
C GLU A 24 18.98 -9.25 0.31
N LYS A 25 17.96 -8.87 -0.47
CA LYS A 25 17.33 -7.57 -0.40
C LYS A 25 16.73 -7.49 1.00
N LYS A 26 17.46 -6.84 1.92
CA LYS A 26 17.06 -6.69 3.32
C LYS A 26 15.67 -6.11 3.32
N ILE A 27 14.67 -6.85 3.78
CA ILE A 27 13.30 -6.37 3.91
C ILE A 27 13.34 -5.26 4.94
N VAL A 28 13.46 -4.05 4.48
CA VAL A 28 13.22 -2.88 5.31
C VAL A 28 11.71 -2.80 5.42
N TYR A 29 11.17 -3.23 6.56
CA TYR A 29 9.76 -3.00 6.86
C TYR A 29 9.48 -1.52 6.65
N LYS A 30 8.73 -1.16 5.61
CA LYS A 30 8.44 0.23 5.23
C LYS A 30 7.86 1.06 6.39
N TYR A 31 7.43 0.41 7.48
CA TYR A 31 6.84 1.06 8.66
C TYR A 31 7.68 0.96 9.95
N ALA A 32 8.94 0.51 9.89
CA ALA A 32 9.80 0.41 11.08
C ALA A 32 9.86 1.75 11.83
N ASP A 33 9.88 2.86 11.11
CA ASP A 33 9.96 4.21 11.66
C ASP A 33 8.59 4.89 11.85
N SER A 34 7.50 4.20 11.55
CA SER A 34 6.15 4.76 11.68
C SER A 34 5.75 4.88 13.15
N LEU A 35 5.14 6.00 13.50
CA LEU A 35 4.59 6.29 14.83
C LEU A 35 3.05 6.39 14.81
N GLN A 36 2.43 6.39 13.63
CA GLN A 36 0.99 6.33 13.42
C GLN A 36 0.64 5.19 12.46
N ALA A 37 -0.40 4.43 12.79
CA ALA A 37 -0.90 3.38 11.93
C ALA A 37 -2.43 3.35 11.92
N ILE A 38 -3.02 3.21 10.74
CA ILE A 38 -4.41 2.83 10.56
C ILE A 38 -4.42 1.35 10.25
N VAL A 39 -5.03 0.54 11.11
CA VAL A 39 -5.19 -0.88 10.89
C VAL A 39 -6.58 -1.15 10.37
N VAL A 40 -6.67 -1.69 9.17
CA VAL A 40 -7.90 -2.15 8.52
C VAL A 40 -7.89 -3.67 8.46
N THR A 41 -8.98 -4.28 8.93
CA THR A 41 -9.17 -5.73 8.84
C THR A 41 -10.54 -6.05 8.25
N THR A 42 -10.58 -7.04 7.35
CA THR A 42 -11.79 -7.68 6.85
C THR A 42 -11.90 -9.09 7.43
N LYS A 43 -13.08 -9.70 7.37
CA LYS A 43 -13.26 -11.10 7.82
C LYS A 43 -12.37 -12.05 7.02
N ASP A 44 -12.39 -11.92 5.71
CA ASP A 44 -11.64 -12.73 4.74
C ASP A 44 -11.28 -11.90 3.48
N TRP A 45 -10.71 -12.56 2.48
CA TRP A 45 -10.27 -11.94 1.22
C TRP A 45 -11.40 -11.40 0.34
N SER A 46 -12.61 -11.92 0.47
CA SER A 46 -13.77 -11.58 -0.36
C SER A 46 -14.73 -10.60 0.32
N THR A 47 -14.61 -10.44 1.64
CA THR A 47 -15.51 -9.59 2.42
C THR A 47 -15.25 -8.12 2.12
N VAL A 48 -16.32 -7.38 1.78
CA VAL A 48 -16.29 -5.95 1.48
C VAL A 48 -16.25 -5.10 2.74
N GLN A 49 -17.02 -5.49 3.77
CA GLN A 49 -17.07 -4.79 5.05
C GLN A 49 -15.87 -5.15 5.92
N GLY A 50 -15.42 -4.16 6.68
CA GLY A 50 -14.32 -4.34 7.62
C GLY A 50 -14.35 -3.33 8.75
N THR A 51 -13.28 -3.30 9.49
CA THR A 51 -13.09 -2.41 10.63
C THR A 51 -11.77 -1.69 10.51
N ALA A 52 -11.74 -0.41 10.86
CA ALA A 52 -10.52 0.35 11.03
C ALA A 52 -10.31 0.71 12.51
N GLN A 53 -9.05 0.71 12.95
CA GLN A 53 -8.60 1.16 14.27
C GLN A 53 -7.33 1.97 14.12
N LEU A 54 -7.30 3.15 14.75
CA LEU A 54 -6.13 4.02 14.79
C LEU A 54 -5.17 3.58 15.91
N PHE A 55 -3.87 3.69 15.65
CA PHE A 55 -2.80 3.38 16.62
C PHE A 55 -1.71 4.42 16.57
N GLU A 56 -1.14 4.71 17.75
CA GLU A 56 0.07 5.53 17.91
C GLU A 56 1.09 4.85 18.81
N ARG A 57 2.35 5.19 18.61
CA ARG A 57 3.44 4.88 19.54
C ARG A 57 4.37 6.08 19.71
N LYS A 58 4.96 6.23 20.91
CA LYS A 58 5.82 7.38 21.22
C LYS A 58 7.16 7.34 20.48
N THR A 59 7.72 6.15 20.33
CA THR A 59 8.98 5.89 19.64
C THR A 59 8.88 4.57 18.89
N THR A 60 9.79 4.32 17.97
CA THR A 60 9.84 3.06 17.18
C THR A 60 10.03 1.81 18.05
N LYS A 61 10.52 1.96 19.28
CA LYS A 61 10.70 0.88 20.27
C LYS A 61 9.51 0.72 21.22
N SER A 62 8.58 1.68 21.23
CA SER A 62 7.40 1.64 22.09
C SER A 62 6.33 0.72 21.52
N VAL A 63 5.50 0.15 22.41
CA VAL A 63 4.31 -0.59 22.01
C VAL A 63 3.27 0.33 21.40
N TRP A 64 2.52 -0.17 20.41
CA TRP A 64 1.40 0.52 19.84
C TRP A 64 0.25 0.66 20.84
N LYS A 65 -0.38 1.82 20.88
CA LYS A 65 -1.58 2.10 21.68
C LYS A 65 -2.72 2.49 20.74
N SER A 66 -3.91 1.93 20.96
CA SER A 66 -5.10 2.30 20.21
C SER A 66 -5.50 3.75 20.52
N VAL A 67 -5.94 4.47 19.49
CA VAL A 67 -6.48 5.84 19.55
C VAL A 67 -7.96 5.81 19.22
N GLY A 68 -8.80 6.17 20.17
CA GLY A 68 -10.25 6.12 20.03
C GLY A 68 -10.82 4.70 19.92
N LYS A 69 -12.04 4.60 19.38
CA LYS A 69 -12.72 3.33 19.11
C LYS A 69 -12.50 2.90 17.67
N SER A 70 -12.62 1.61 17.40
CA SER A 70 -12.72 1.08 16.04
C SER A 70 -14.03 1.54 15.37
N PHE A 71 -14.02 1.60 14.05
CA PHE A 71 -15.18 2.03 13.27
C PHE A 71 -15.28 1.21 11.97
N PRO A 72 -16.50 1.11 11.38
CA PRO A 72 -16.73 0.36 10.16
C PRO A 72 -16.10 1.05 8.94
N ILE A 73 -15.66 0.22 7.99
CA ILE A 73 -15.17 0.63 6.67
C ILE A 73 -15.70 -0.33 5.59
N VAL A 74 -15.56 0.07 4.35
CA VAL A 74 -15.67 -0.80 3.19
C VAL A 74 -14.38 -0.76 2.37
N VAL A 75 -14.06 -1.89 1.76
CA VAL A 75 -12.95 -2.03 0.82
C VAL A 75 -13.46 -2.21 -0.61
N GLY A 76 -12.62 -2.63 -1.52
CA GLY A 76 -12.99 -2.92 -2.91
C GLY A 76 -14.19 -3.86 -3.01
N LYS A 77 -15.05 -3.64 -4.01
CA LYS A 77 -16.27 -4.45 -4.25
C LYS A 77 -16.02 -5.96 -4.40
N ASN A 78 -14.78 -6.32 -4.70
CA ASN A 78 -14.32 -7.71 -4.82
C ASN A 78 -13.37 -8.10 -3.67
N GLY A 79 -13.37 -7.37 -2.52
CA GLY A 79 -12.56 -7.62 -1.35
C GLY A 79 -11.11 -7.13 -1.46
N LEU A 80 -10.15 -7.95 -1.03
CA LEU A 80 -8.73 -7.63 -0.97
C LEU A 80 -7.90 -8.49 -1.93
N ALA A 81 -6.70 -8.00 -2.31
CA ALA A 81 -5.68 -8.78 -2.99
C ALA A 81 -4.28 -8.31 -2.55
N TRP A 82 -3.29 -9.20 -2.56
CA TRP A 82 -1.92 -8.87 -2.16
C TRP A 82 -1.32 -7.80 -3.08
N SER A 83 -0.69 -6.79 -2.47
CA SER A 83 0.12 -5.83 -3.23
C SER A 83 1.36 -6.50 -3.80
N GLN A 84 1.72 -6.16 -5.05
CA GLN A 84 2.95 -6.64 -5.70
C GLN A 84 4.24 -6.09 -5.05
N GLU A 85 4.14 -5.05 -4.23
CA GLU A 85 5.27 -4.44 -3.51
C GLU A 85 5.70 -5.20 -2.26
N LEU A 86 5.02 -6.29 -1.90
CA LEU A 86 5.41 -7.13 -0.77
C LEU A 86 6.66 -7.94 -1.14
N ASN A 87 7.75 -7.69 -0.41
CA ASN A 87 9.02 -8.41 -0.62
C ASN A 87 8.98 -9.87 -0.13
N GLU A 88 8.03 -10.22 0.73
CA GLU A 88 7.73 -11.58 1.16
C GLU A 88 6.24 -11.83 0.98
N LEU A 89 5.92 -12.54 -0.06
CA LEU A 89 4.57 -13.07 -0.22
C LEU A 89 4.39 -14.22 0.77
N PRO A 90 3.26 -14.24 1.49
CA PRO A 90 2.96 -15.37 2.35
C PRO A 90 2.85 -16.64 1.50
N SER A 91 3.21 -17.77 2.09
CA SER A 91 2.92 -19.10 1.52
C SER A 91 1.42 -19.43 1.52
N ASP A 92 0.58 -18.48 1.96
CA ASP A 92 -0.86 -18.65 2.07
C ASP A 92 -1.50 -18.50 0.69
N THR A 93 -1.60 -19.63 0.03
CA THR A 93 -2.22 -19.75 -1.27
C THR A 93 -3.63 -20.31 -1.10
N ASN A 94 -4.63 -19.50 -1.39
CA ASN A 94 -5.97 -20.04 -1.64
C ASN A 94 -5.86 -20.87 -2.94
N ASN A 95 -5.89 -22.20 -2.84
CA ASN A 95 -5.70 -23.15 -3.96
C ASN A 95 -4.36 -23.04 -4.71
N GLY A 96 -3.24 -22.75 -4.02
CA GLY A 96 -1.91 -22.74 -4.66
C GLY A 96 -1.58 -21.49 -5.49
N ARG A 97 -2.46 -20.47 -5.55
CA ARG A 97 -2.24 -19.23 -6.30
C ARG A 97 -2.47 -18.01 -5.43
N LEU A 98 -1.44 -17.17 -5.31
CA LEU A 98 -1.57 -15.87 -4.65
C LEU A 98 -2.49 -14.96 -5.44
N LEU A 99 -3.48 -14.37 -4.75
CA LEU A 99 -4.36 -13.37 -5.32
C LEU A 99 -3.66 -12.02 -5.31
N MET A 100 -3.01 -11.66 -6.42
CA MET A 100 -2.28 -10.41 -6.57
C MET A 100 -3.21 -9.29 -7.05
N LYS A 101 -3.01 -8.08 -6.50
CA LYS A 101 -3.68 -6.85 -6.94
C LYS A 101 -3.30 -6.51 -8.37
N THR A 102 -4.30 -6.25 -9.20
CA THR A 102 -4.13 -5.77 -10.57
C THR A 102 -5.03 -4.56 -10.86
N GLU A 103 -4.70 -3.81 -11.90
CA GLU A 103 -5.53 -2.69 -12.35
C GLU A 103 -6.94 -3.17 -12.70
N GLY A 104 -7.96 -2.40 -12.27
CA GLY A 104 -9.36 -2.66 -12.60
C GLY A 104 -10.01 -3.89 -11.93
N ASP A 105 -9.30 -4.61 -11.03
CA ASP A 105 -9.81 -5.84 -10.40
C ASP A 105 -10.92 -5.61 -9.35
N GLY A 106 -11.18 -4.37 -8.97
CA GLY A 106 -12.16 -4.01 -7.95
C GLY A 106 -11.78 -4.44 -6.52
N LYS A 107 -10.50 -4.71 -6.27
CA LYS A 107 -9.98 -5.12 -4.96
C LYS A 107 -9.13 -4.03 -4.33
N SER A 108 -9.18 -3.89 -3.00
CA SER A 108 -8.22 -3.04 -2.28
C SER A 108 -6.91 -3.80 -2.06
N PRO A 109 -5.75 -3.11 -2.07
CA PRO A 109 -4.47 -3.76 -1.85
C PRO A 109 -4.32 -4.21 -0.39
N ALA A 110 -3.89 -5.44 -0.17
CA ALA A 110 -3.48 -5.96 1.13
C ALA A 110 -1.98 -5.76 1.33
N GLY A 111 -1.58 -5.29 2.52
CA GLY A 111 -0.19 -5.00 2.84
C GLY A 111 -0.02 -3.85 3.83
N ILE A 112 1.14 -3.21 3.76
CA ILE A 112 1.50 -2.03 4.56
C ILE A 112 1.94 -0.91 3.61
N PHE A 113 1.27 0.24 3.69
CA PHE A 113 1.44 1.35 2.77
C PHE A 113 1.65 2.66 3.51
N MET A 114 2.55 3.52 3.03
CA MET A 114 2.66 4.89 3.54
C MET A 114 1.42 5.69 3.16
N LEU A 115 1.02 6.59 4.06
CA LEU A 115 0.02 7.62 3.81
C LEU A 115 0.74 8.93 3.56
N THR A 116 0.70 9.43 2.32
CA THR A 116 1.68 10.43 1.87
C THR A 116 1.13 11.82 1.69
N SER A 117 -0.16 11.96 1.39
CA SER A 117 -0.78 13.27 1.20
C SER A 117 -2.27 13.23 1.48
N ILE A 118 -2.84 14.38 1.77
CA ILE A 118 -4.28 14.62 1.90
C ILE A 118 -4.74 15.41 0.69
N PHE A 119 -5.91 15.09 0.17
CA PHE A 119 -6.62 15.94 -0.77
C PHE A 119 -7.99 16.34 -0.20
N ALA A 120 -8.50 17.49 -0.60
CA ALA A 120 -9.86 17.89 -0.27
C ALA A 120 -10.45 18.84 -1.31
N ALA A 121 -11.79 18.88 -1.40
CA ALA A 121 -12.52 19.80 -2.26
C ALA A 121 -12.38 21.27 -1.79
N THR A 122 -12.17 21.50 -0.49
CA THR A 122 -11.99 22.82 0.11
C THR A 122 -10.65 22.94 0.81
N GLU A 123 -10.21 24.17 1.06
CA GLU A 123 -9.00 24.44 1.87
C GLU A 123 -9.14 23.85 3.26
N ARG A 124 -8.05 23.22 3.73
CA ARG A 124 -7.93 22.76 5.12
C ARG A 124 -6.48 22.84 5.62
N LYS A 125 -6.33 22.92 6.92
CA LYS A 125 -5.01 22.71 7.56
C LYS A 125 -4.68 21.23 7.53
N SER A 126 -3.44 20.90 7.21
CA SER A 126 -2.96 19.53 7.19
C SER A 126 -1.52 19.45 7.68
N ASN A 127 -1.19 18.39 8.42
CA ASN A 127 0.18 18.05 8.80
C ASN A 127 0.82 17.05 7.81
N LEU A 128 0.10 16.64 6.76
CA LEU A 128 0.62 15.96 5.57
C LEU A 128 0.66 16.95 4.39
N PRO A 129 1.44 16.69 3.33
CA PRO A 129 1.30 17.38 2.07
C PRO A 129 -0.17 17.45 1.64
N PHE A 130 -0.63 18.60 1.17
CA PHE A 130 -2.04 18.85 0.91
C PHE A 130 -2.27 19.29 -0.55
N THR A 131 -3.30 18.73 -1.16
CA THR A 131 -3.77 19.09 -2.50
C THR A 131 -5.22 19.53 -2.42
N LYS A 132 -5.50 20.81 -2.69
CA LYS A 132 -6.85 21.26 -2.96
C LYS A 132 -7.28 20.77 -4.33
N LEU A 133 -8.42 20.08 -4.40
CA LEU A 133 -8.97 19.62 -5.68
C LEU A 133 -9.45 20.78 -6.52
N LYS A 134 -9.15 20.74 -7.81
CA LYS A 134 -9.58 21.64 -8.88
C LYS A 134 -10.22 20.81 -9.98
N GLU A 135 -10.91 21.44 -10.93
CA GLU A 135 -11.45 20.77 -12.12
C GLU A 135 -10.37 20.06 -12.94
N SER A 136 -9.13 20.59 -12.89
CA SER A 136 -7.96 20.03 -13.57
C SER A 136 -7.22 18.95 -12.75
N THR A 137 -7.66 18.66 -11.50
CA THR A 137 -7.00 17.64 -10.68
C THR A 137 -7.47 16.25 -11.11
N GLU A 138 -6.54 15.47 -11.61
CA GLU A 138 -6.79 14.10 -12.09
C GLU A 138 -5.85 13.11 -11.40
N CYS A 139 -6.36 11.91 -11.08
CA CYS A 139 -5.50 10.77 -10.78
C CYS A 139 -5.43 9.87 -12.01
N VAL A 140 -4.22 9.66 -12.54
CA VAL A 140 -4.04 8.96 -13.82
C VAL A 140 -4.00 7.46 -13.59
N ASP A 141 -4.95 6.73 -14.19
CA ASP A 141 -5.08 5.28 -14.15
C ASP A 141 -4.74 4.59 -15.48
N ASP A 142 -4.36 5.36 -16.50
CA ASP A 142 -3.86 4.80 -17.76
C ASP A 142 -2.48 4.16 -17.56
N VAL A 143 -2.42 2.84 -17.68
CA VAL A 143 -1.20 2.03 -17.49
C VAL A 143 -0.07 2.36 -18.48
N ASN A 144 -0.36 3.07 -19.56
CA ASN A 144 0.60 3.45 -20.58
C ASN A 144 1.18 4.86 -20.38
N SER A 145 0.57 5.66 -19.49
CA SER A 145 1.01 7.02 -19.22
C SER A 145 2.27 7.07 -18.35
N ALA A 146 3.15 8.02 -18.60
CA ALA A 146 4.26 8.40 -17.72
C ALA A 146 3.77 8.96 -16.36
N SER A 147 2.51 9.38 -16.31
CA SER A 147 1.83 9.88 -15.12
C SER A 147 0.98 8.81 -14.40
N TYR A 148 1.04 7.53 -14.84
CA TYR A 148 0.32 6.44 -14.18
C TYR A 148 0.50 6.44 -12.67
N ASN A 149 -0.59 6.27 -11.93
CA ASN A 149 -0.64 6.27 -10.47
C ASN A 149 -0.12 7.58 -9.82
N LYS A 150 -0.43 8.73 -10.43
CA LYS A 150 -0.13 10.06 -9.88
C LYS A 150 -1.38 10.93 -9.84
N ILE A 151 -1.48 11.76 -8.80
CA ILE A 151 -2.38 12.92 -8.80
C ILE A 151 -1.63 14.06 -9.49
N VAL A 152 -2.24 14.64 -10.51
CA VAL A 152 -1.67 15.71 -11.33
C VAL A 152 -2.67 16.86 -11.51
N ASP A 153 -2.15 18.06 -11.72
CA ASP A 153 -2.93 19.16 -12.28
C ASP A 153 -2.74 19.13 -13.79
N LYS A 154 -3.76 18.69 -14.54
CA LYS A 154 -3.71 18.49 -15.99
C LYS A 154 -3.25 19.73 -16.73
N PHE A 155 -3.65 20.93 -16.28
CA PHE A 155 -3.27 22.17 -16.94
C PHE A 155 -1.78 22.51 -16.72
N GLN A 156 -1.13 21.94 -15.69
CA GLN A 156 0.30 22.14 -15.45
C GLN A 156 1.18 21.11 -16.17
N VAL A 157 0.61 19.97 -16.56
CA VAL A 157 1.36 18.92 -17.28
C VAL A 157 1.61 19.33 -18.74
N GLY A 158 0.75 20.17 -19.32
CA GLY A 158 0.84 20.56 -20.73
C GLY A 158 0.34 19.44 -21.65
N ASP A 159 1.22 18.92 -22.50
CA ASP A 159 0.90 17.77 -23.36
C ASP A 159 0.83 16.50 -22.52
N TYR A 160 -0.37 16.02 -22.25
CA TYR A 160 -0.61 14.83 -21.46
C TYR A 160 -0.77 13.59 -22.35
N ASP A 161 -0.31 12.45 -21.85
CA ASP A 161 -0.19 11.18 -22.60
C ASP A 161 -1.20 10.10 -22.15
N TRP A 162 -2.20 10.46 -21.33
CA TRP A 162 -3.19 9.49 -20.82
C TRP A 162 -4.54 9.62 -21.49
N ASN A 163 -5.23 8.49 -21.66
CA ASN A 163 -6.58 8.38 -22.18
C ASN A 163 -7.62 8.10 -21.07
N SER A 164 -7.15 7.77 -19.86
CA SER A 164 -7.99 7.43 -18.70
C SER A 164 -7.44 8.05 -17.43
N SER A 165 -8.32 8.64 -16.62
CA SER A 165 -8.02 9.24 -15.32
C SER A 165 -9.29 9.46 -14.50
N GLU A 166 -9.17 9.47 -13.17
CA GLU A 166 -10.21 9.96 -12.28
C GLU A 166 -10.18 11.48 -12.20
N LYS A 167 -11.25 12.14 -12.63
CA LYS A 167 -11.45 13.59 -12.45
C LYS A 167 -11.89 13.83 -11.01
N MET A 168 -10.93 14.04 -10.12
CA MET A 168 -11.11 13.91 -8.68
C MET A 168 -12.18 14.82 -8.09
N LEU A 169 -12.27 16.09 -8.54
CA LEU A 169 -13.30 17.02 -8.04
C LEU A 169 -14.72 16.57 -8.43
N SER A 170 -14.88 15.96 -9.61
CA SER A 170 -16.19 15.55 -10.12
C SER A 170 -16.74 14.27 -9.44
N VAL A 171 -15.95 13.57 -8.64
CA VAL A 171 -16.42 12.45 -7.80
C VAL A 171 -17.40 12.93 -6.72
N GLY A 172 -17.29 14.20 -6.31
CA GLY A 172 -18.22 14.84 -5.39
C GLY A 172 -17.99 14.46 -3.93
N GLU A 173 -19.09 14.18 -3.19
CA GLU A 173 -19.07 13.95 -1.75
C GLU A 173 -18.05 12.91 -1.27
N GLN A 174 -17.81 11.86 -2.06
CA GLN A 174 -16.88 10.82 -1.68
C GLN A 174 -15.43 11.33 -1.62
N TYR A 175 -15.10 12.39 -2.38
CA TYR A 175 -13.76 13.01 -2.42
C TYR A 175 -13.72 14.40 -1.78
N GLU A 176 -14.73 14.75 -0.94
CA GLU A 176 -14.64 15.98 -0.14
C GLU A 176 -13.35 16.03 0.69
N VAL A 177 -12.91 14.89 1.19
CA VAL A 177 -11.60 14.69 1.83
C VAL A 177 -11.14 13.26 1.65
N GLY A 178 -9.84 13.08 1.40
CA GLY A 178 -9.24 11.76 1.30
C GLY A 178 -7.72 11.79 1.52
N VAL A 179 -7.14 10.59 1.59
CA VAL A 179 -5.71 10.36 1.84
C VAL A 179 -5.14 9.44 0.76
N PHE A 180 -4.04 9.82 0.16
CA PHE A 180 -3.33 8.99 -0.81
C PHE A 180 -2.62 7.83 -0.10
N VAL A 181 -2.90 6.62 -0.54
CA VAL A 181 -2.23 5.38 -0.10
C VAL A 181 -1.14 5.07 -1.12
N ALA A 182 0.11 5.07 -0.68
CA ALA A 182 1.26 4.80 -1.53
C ALA A 182 1.36 3.31 -1.91
N HIS A 183 0.35 2.82 -2.63
CA HIS A 183 0.33 1.51 -3.27
C HIS A 183 0.92 1.63 -4.68
N ASN A 184 1.67 0.62 -5.12
CA ASN A 184 2.32 0.58 -6.42
C ASN A 184 3.18 1.83 -6.68
N SER A 185 4.02 2.19 -5.69
CA SER A 185 4.84 3.40 -5.72
C SER A 185 5.86 3.40 -6.85
N GLU A 186 6.32 2.22 -7.26
CA GLU A 186 7.19 2.03 -8.43
C GLU A 186 6.44 2.09 -9.77
N ARG A 187 5.11 2.28 -9.71
CA ARG A 187 4.24 2.42 -10.88
C ARG A 187 4.41 1.28 -11.89
N GLN A 188 4.47 0.06 -11.37
CA GLN A 188 4.47 -1.14 -12.21
C GLN A 188 3.16 -1.19 -13.00
N LYS A 189 3.28 -1.32 -14.33
CA LYS A 189 2.12 -1.36 -15.22
C LYS A 189 1.14 -2.46 -14.82
N GLY A 190 -0.13 -2.08 -14.64
CA GLY A 190 -1.18 -3.01 -14.26
C GLY A 190 -1.16 -3.45 -12.79
N GLY A 191 -0.30 -2.86 -11.95
CA GLY A 191 -0.23 -3.18 -10.52
C GLY A 191 -1.33 -2.56 -9.67
N GLY A 192 -2.18 -1.72 -10.25
CA GLY A 192 -3.22 -0.93 -9.57
C GLY A 192 -2.78 0.51 -9.35
N SER A 193 -3.73 1.44 -9.43
CA SER A 193 -3.50 2.88 -9.32
C SER A 193 -4.58 3.57 -8.51
N CYS A 194 -4.33 4.82 -8.13
CA CYS A 194 -5.31 5.73 -7.54
C CYS A 194 -6.01 5.14 -6.30
N ILE A 195 -5.22 4.62 -5.38
CA ILE A 195 -5.72 4.03 -4.13
C ILE A 195 -5.75 5.10 -3.04
N PHE A 196 -6.94 5.30 -2.46
CA PHE A 196 -7.20 6.30 -1.43
C PHE A 196 -7.92 5.73 -0.22
N LEU A 197 -7.83 6.44 0.91
CA LEU A 197 -8.85 6.46 1.94
C LEU A 197 -9.79 7.62 1.62
N HIS A 198 -11.11 7.40 1.61
CA HIS A 198 -12.09 8.42 1.26
C HIS A 198 -13.45 8.20 1.93
N ILE A 199 -14.40 9.11 1.73
CA ILE A 199 -15.75 9.00 2.25
C ILE A 199 -16.52 7.94 1.44
N TRP A 200 -17.20 7.01 2.12
CA TRP A 200 -18.00 5.99 1.44
C TRP A 200 -19.32 6.53 0.86
N LYS A 201 -19.90 5.79 -0.06
CA LYS A 201 -21.27 6.03 -0.49
C LYS A 201 -22.27 5.59 0.61
N ASN A 202 -22.02 4.43 1.21
CA ASN A 202 -22.71 3.86 2.38
C ASN A 202 -21.88 2.68 2.91
N SER A 203 -22.33 2.07 4.02
CA SER A 203 -21.64 0.96 4.69
C SER A 203 -21.69 -0.40 3.98
N GLU A 204 -22.42 -0.50 2.88
CA GLU A 204 -22.65 -1.77 2.16
C GLU A 204 -22.01 -1.79 0.77
N THR A 205 -21.78 -0.62 0.19
CA THR A 205 -21.26 -0.50 -1.18
C THR A 205 -19.73 -0.49 -1.17
N GLY A 206 -19.12 -1.52 -1.76
CA GLY A 206 -17.68 -1.58 -1.98
C GLY A 206 -17.20 -0.57 -3.02
N THR A 207 -15.92 -0.25 -2.97
CA THR A 207 -15.24 0.70 -3.86
C THR A 207 -14.69 0.02 -5.13
N ALA A 208 -14.07 0.80 -6.01
CA ALA A 208 -13.31 0.26 -7.14
C ALA A 208 -11.94 -0.34 -6.74
N GLY A 209 -11.46 -0.03 -5.52
CA GLY A 209 -10.17 -0.48 -4.99
C GLY A 209 -9.68 0.32 -3.78
N CYS A 210 -10.29 1.45 -3.50
CA CYS A 210 -10.01 2.28 -2.33
C CYS A 210 -10.56 1.65 -1.04
N THR A 211 -10.27 2.27 0.10
CA THR A 211 -10.89 1.96 1.39
C THR A 211 -11.69 3.17 1.83
N ALA A 212 -12.96 2.97 2.14
CA ALA A 212 -13.88 4.08 2.40
C ALA A 212 -14.61 3.92 3.73
N MET A 213 -15.02 5.06 4.30
CA MET A 213 -15.63 5.15 5.62
C MET A 213 -16.58 6.33 5.74
N GLU A 214 -17.29 6.40 6.84
CA GLU A 214 -18.13 7.55 7.18
C GLU A 214 -17.34 8.85 7.21
N LYS A 215 -17.94 9.95 6.74
CA LYS A 215 -17.33 11.28 6.65
C LYS A 215 -16.67 11.71 7.95
N SER A 216 -17.34 11.55 9.10
CA SER A 216 -16.82 11.91 10.41
C SER A 216 -15.51 11.19 10.78
N ASN A 217 -15.37 9.92 10.37
CA ASN A 217 -14.14 9.15 10.56
C ASN A 217 -13.04 9.58 9.59
N MET A 218 -13.39 9.89 8.33
CA MET A 218 -12.42 10.37 7.34
C MET A 218 -11.85 11.73 7.73
N GLU A 219 -12.69 12.66 8.20
CA GLU A 219 -12.29 13.97 8.71
C GLU A 219 -11.34 13.82 9.91
N LYS A 220 -11.72 12.98 10.88
CA LYS A 220 -10.88 12.68 12.04
C LYS A 220 -9.52 12.12 11.65
N ILE A 221 -9.45 11.23 10.67
CA ILE A 221 -8.19 10.69 10.15
C ILE A 221 -7.35 11.81 9.53
N ALA A 222 -7.95 12.62 8.66
CA ALA A 222 -7.25 13.70 7.97
C ALA A 222 -6.63 14.72 8.95
N ASP A 223 -7.34 15.04 10.05
CA ASP A 223 -6.84 15.94 11.09
C ASP A 223 -5.77 15.32 12.00
N TRP A 224 -5.84 13.98 12.18
CA TRP A 224 -4.95 13.26 13.08
C TRP A 224 -3.60 12.91 12.44
N LEU A 225 -3.54 12.70 11.12
CA LEU A 225 -2.33 12.30 10.42
C LEU A 225 -1.24 13.38 10.48
N ASP A 226 0.02 12.95 10.71
CA ASP A 226 1.19 13.81 10.81
C ASP A 226 2.37 13.21 10.05
N ALA A 227 2.91 13.94 9.06
CA ALA A 227 4.05 13.52 8.26
C ALA A 227 5.29 13.18 9.11
N LYS A 228 5.50 13.89 10.23
CA LYS A 228 6.61 13.63 11.15
C LYS A 228 6.51 12.29 11.86
N LYS A 229 5.33 11.66 11.83
CA LYS A 229 5.05 10.36 12.43
C LYS A 229 5.10 9.21 11.42
N ASN A 230 5.43 9.47 10.14
CA ASN A 230 5.49 8.47 9.08
C ASN A 230 4.24 7.55 9.09
N PRO A 231 3.04 8.09 8.88
CA PRO A 231 1.80 7.34 9.02
C PRO A 231 1.67 6.23 7.98
N VAL A 232 1.09 5.10 8.39
CA VAL A 232 0.86 3.95 7.51
C VAL A 232 -0.56 3.42 7.59
N LEU A 233 -1.02 2.83 6.48
CA LEU A 233 -2.13 1.91 6.41
C LEU A 233 -1.61 0.48 6.50
N ILE A 234 -2.16 -0.32 7.41
CA ILE A 234 -1.97 -1.77 7.50
C ILE A 234 -3.32 -2.39 7.16
N GLN A 235 -3.43 -3.06 6.02
CA GLN A 235 -4.70 -3.58 5.52
C GLN A 235 -4.58 -5.05 5.17
N LEU A 236 -5.28 -5.91 5.91
CA LEU A 236 -5.19 -7.37 5.79
C LEU A 236 -6.52 -8.03 6.16
N PRO A 237 -6.84 -9.21 5.61
CA PRO A 237 -7.82 -10.09 6.22
C PRO A 237 -7.39 -10.50 7.62
N MET A 238 -8.34 -10.77 8.53
CA MET A 238 -8.08 -11.03 9.93
C MET A 238 -7.11 -12.19 10.17
N ASP A 239 -7.24 -13.28 9.42
CA ASP A 239 -6.36 -14.45 9.60
C ASP A 239 -4.93 -14.13 9.15
N SER A 240 -4.74 -13.44 8.03
CA SER A 240 -3.43 -12.95 7.61
C SER A 240 -2.85 -11.95 8.61
N TYR A 241 -3.69 -11.06 9.17
CA TYR A 241 -3.25 -10.13 10.21
C TYR A 241 -2.68 -10.88 11.43
N LYS A 242 -3.39 -11.89 11.94
CA LYS A 242 -2.93 -12.73 13.06
C LYS A 242 -1.64 -13.48 12.71
N GLN A 243 -1.57 -14.07 11.53
CA GLN A 243 -0.40 -14.79 11.04
C GLN A 243 0.86 -13.92 11.04
N PHE A 244 0.74 -12.68 10.54
CA PHE A 244 1.89 -11.77 10.41
C PHE A 244 2.11 -10.87 11.63
N GLN A 245 1.21 -10.84 12.62
CA GLN A 245 1.26 -9.91 13.74
C GLN A 245 2.61 -9.88 14.44
N THR A 246 3.16 -11.04 14.80
CA THR A 246 4.45 -11.15 15.49
C THR A 246 5.61 -10.84 14.56
N LYS A 247 5.63 -11.44 13.37
CA LYS A 247 6.72 -11.29 12.39
C LYS A 247 6.87 -9.85 11.93
N TRP A 248 5.76 -9.18 11.64
CA TRP A 248 5.74 -7.79 11.19
C TRP A 248 5.59 -6.79 12.33
N LYS A 249 5.54 -7.24 13.59
CA LYS A 249 5.37 -6.40 14.79
C LYS A 249 4.15 -5.49 14.69
N LEU A 250 3.04 -6.00 14.15
CA LEU A 250 1.81 -5.24 13.98
C LEU A 250 1.18 -4.84 15.33
N PRO A 251 0.38 -3.77 15.38
CA PRO A 251 -0.39 -3.41 16.58
C PRO A 251 -1.21 -4.60 17.10
N LYS A 252 -1.40 -4.69 18.42
CA LYS A 252 -2.31 -5.67 19.00
C LYS A 252 -3.74 -5.14 18.92
N LEU A 253 -4.61 -5.80 18.16
CA LEU A 253 -6.03 -5.51 18.17
C LEU A 253 -6.62 -5.90 19.52
N LYS A 254 -7.57 -5.09 20.03
CA LYS A 254 -8.35 -5.48 21.19
C LYS A 254 -9.34 -6.54 20.74
N SER A 255 -9.40 -7.63 21.48
CA SER A 255 -10.44 -8.66 21.40
C SER A 255 -11.79 -8.09 21.79
#